data_0d89d41e317482420d10ecb2e219e178
#
_entry.id   0d89d41e317482420d10ecb2e219e178
#
_cell.length_a   1.000
_cell.length_b   1.000
_cell.length_c   1.000
_cell.angle_alpha   90.00
_cell.angle_beta   90.00
_cell.angle_gamma   90.00
#
_symmetry.space_group_name_H-M   'P 1'
#
loop_
_entity.id
_entity.type
_entity.pdbx_description
1 polymer ?
#
loop_
_entity_poly.entity_id
_entity_poly.type
_entity_poly.pdbx_seq_one_letter_code
_entity_poly.pdbx_strand_id
1 'polypeptide(L)'
;MVSGGFRLDFLLETARLARSTYYYQLKQLDGVDKDKEIKTEIQGIDNEHKGNYGYRRIHLELRNRGFVVNHKKVQRLMRILGLTARIRRKRKDSSYQGEIGKKAENLIQRQFEASRPMEKCYTDVTEFAIPNSTQKLYLSPVLDGFNSEIIAYHLSTSPNLEQVKSMLEQAFTEKYYENTILHSDQGWQYQHDSYHRFLESKGIQASMSRKGNSPDNSMMESFFGILKSEMFYGYEQNFRSLENLEQAIVDYIDYYNNKRIKVKLKGLSPVQYRTKSFG
;
A
#
# COMPACT_ATOMS: atom_id res chain seq x y z
N MET A 1 39.78 0.71 21.54
CA MET A 1 41.11 1.38 21.34
C MET A 1 41.88 1.58 22.65
N VAL A 2 41.26 2.08 23.72
CA VAL A 2 41.96 2.19 25.03
C VAL A 2 42.37 0.83 25.59
N SER A 3 41.54 -0.21 25.36
CA SER A 3 41.88 -1.61 25.68
C SER A 3 43.04 -2.20 24.86
N GLY A 4 43.49 -1.52 23.81
CA GLY A 4 44.64 -1.93 22.99
C GLY A 4 45.98 -1.37 23.44
N GLY A 5 46.09 -0.84 24.66
CA GLY A 5 47.36 -0.37 25.25
C GLY A 5 47.79 1.05 24.87
N PHE A 6 46.96 1.79 24.12
CA PHE A 6 47.26 3.20 23.80
C PHE A 6 46.93 4.12 24.95
N ARG A 7 47.79 5.12 25.22
CA ARG A 7 47.51 6.13 26.24
C ARG A 7 46.33 7.00 25.84
N LEU A 8 45.40 7.18 26.77
CA LEU A 8 44.16 7.94 26.55
C LEU A 8 44.44 9.38 26.05
N ASP A 9 45.47 10.02 26.55
CA ASP A 9 45.84 11.41 26.19
C ASP A 9 46.13 11.56 24.69
N PHE A 10 46.92 10.67 24.11
CA PHE A 10 47.18 10.67 22.65
C PHE A 10 45.94 10.39 21.80
N LEU A 11 45.03 9.50 22.27
CA LEU A 11 43.79 9.22 21.58
C LEU A 11 42.88 10.43 21.61
N LEU A 12 42.77 11.14 22.74
CA LEU A 12 41.96 12.33 22.87
C LEU A 12 42.49 13.50 22.03
N GLU A 13 43.80 13.69 21.99
CA GLU A 13 44.46 14.71 21.16
C GLU A 13 44.21 14.42 19.66
N THR A 14 44.45 13.17 19.25
CA THR A 14 44.20 12.74 17.84
C THR A 14 42.73 12.90 17.44
N ALA A 15 41.79 12.58 18.33
CA ALA A 15 40.36 12.72 18.11
C ALA A 15 39.85 14.15 18.27
N ARG A 16 40.71 15.09 18.75
CA ARG A 16 40.34 16.46 19.11
C ARG A 16 39.15 16.50 20.09
N LEU A 17 39.15 15.58 21.06
CA LEU A 17 38.06 15.40 22.01
C LEU A 17 38.48 15.80 23.41
N ALA A 18 37.73 16.70 24.09
CA ALA A 18 37.97 17.05 25.48
C ALA A 18 37.79 15.83 26.40
N ARG A 19 38.64 15.70 27.43
CA ARG A 19 38.60 14.58 28.39
C ARG A 19 37.22 14.49 29.10
N SER A 20 36.62 15.62 29.44
CA SER A 20 35.27 15.67 30.02
C SER A 20 34.22 15.10 29.10
N THR A 21 34.28 15.41 27.79
CA THR A 21 33.37 14.87 26.77
C THR A 21 33.56 13.36 26.62
N TYR A 22 34.79 12.86 26.66
CA TYR A 22 35.08 11.42 26.61
C TYR A 22 34.41 10.68 27.78
N TYR A 23 34.65 11.10 29.01
CA TYR A 23 34.05 10.45 30.18
C TYR A 23 32.53 10.61 30.23
N TYR A 24 31.99 11.73 29.77
CA TYR A 24 30.55 11.91 29.61
C TYR A 24 29.96 10.87 28.64
N GLN A 25 30.59 10.70 27.47
CA GLN A 25 30.15 9.71 26.50
C GLN A 25 30.28 8.27 27.03
N LEU A 26 31.39 7.98 27.73
CA LEU A 26 31.62 6.66 28.32
C LEU A 26 30.52 6.31 29.35
N LYS A 27 30.18 7.27 30.22
CA LYS A 27 29.07 7.14 31.18
C LYS A 27 27.71 6.96 30.49
N GLN A 28 27.51 7.58 29.31
CA GLN A 28 26.30 7.39 28.53
C GLN A 28 26.25 5.99 27.90
N LEU A 29 27.40 5.44 27.48
CA LEU A 29 27.49 4.09 26.92
C LEU A 29 27.26 2.99 27.97
N ASP A 30 27.73 3.21 29.21
CA ASP A 30 27.53 2.29 30.34
C ASP A 30 26.12 2.43 30.97
N GLY A 31 25.39 3.47 30.60
CA GLY A 31 24.05 3.75 31.13
C GLY A 31 23.01 2.80 30.55
N VAL A 32 21.96 2.51 31.33
CA VAL A 32 20.79 1.80 30.86
C VAL A 32 20.15 2.56 29.68
N ASP A 33 20.00 1.92 28.55
CA ASP A 33 19.36 2.53 27.39
C ASP A 33 17.87 2.84 27.67
N LYS A 34 17.59 4.10 27.96
CA LYS A 34 16.24 4.61 28.23
C LYS A 34 15.25 4.39 27.07
N ASP A 35 15.78 4.15 25.88
CA ASP A 35 14.98 3.94 24.68
C ASP A 35 14.85 2.46 24.31
N LYS A 36 15.36 1.52 25.14
CA LYS A 36 15.42 0.08 24.84
C LYS A 36 14.04 -0.49 24.52
N GLU A 37 13.04 -0.22 25.34
CA GLU A 37 11.66 -0.71 25.13
C GLU A 37 11.08 -0.19 23.81
N ILE A 38 11.19 1.10 23.54
CA ILE A 38 10.70 1.71 22.31
C ILE A 38 11.45 1.16 21.08
N LYS A 39 12.76 0.93 21.19
CA LYS A 39 13.56 0.33 20.10
C LYS A 39 13.09 -1.10 19.79
N THR A 40 12.86 -1.90 20.83
CA THR A 40 12.35 -3.26 20.67
C THR A 40 10.99 -3.25 19.99
N GLU A 41 10.10 -2.35 20.38
CA GLU A 41 8.77 -2.23 19.78
C GLU A 41 8.83 -1.77 18.32
N ILE A 42 9.70 -0.79 18.02
CA ILE A 42 9.95 -0.34 16.63
C ILE A 42 10.41 -1.52 15.74
N GLN A 43 11.35 -2.33 16.23
CA GLN A 43 11.82 -3.53 15.51
C GLN A 43 10.72 -4.57 15.34
N GLY A 44 9.90 -4.78 16.36
CA GLY A 44 8.73 -5.66 16.30
C GLY A 44 7.75 -5.24 15.21
N ILE A 45 7.38 -3.96 15.18
CA ILE A 45 6.50 -3.38 14.15
C ILE A 45 7.13 -3.51 12.75
N ASP A 46 8.42 -3.18 12.62
CA ASP A 46 9.11 -3.27 11.33
C ASP A 46 9.12 -4.70 10.78
N ASN A 47 9.40 -5.69 11.62
CA ASN A 47 9.38 -7.11 11.27
C ASN A 47 7.96 -7.58 10.90
N GLU A 48 6.94 -7.23 11.68
CA GLU A 48 5.54 -7.57 11.43
C GLU A 48 5.07 -7.07 10.06
N HIS A 49 5.52 -5.87 9.69
CA HIS A 49 5.17 -5.23 8.43
C HIS A 49 6.26 -5.35 7.35
N LYS A 50 7.21 -6.31 7.53
CA LYS A 50 8.23 -6.69 6.52
C LYS A 50 9.04 -5.49 6.00
N GLY A 51 9.37 -4.51 6.87
CA GLY A 51 10.13 -3.31 6.49
C GLY A 51 9.36 -2.31 5.61
N ASN A 52 8.04 -2.45 5.49
CA ASN A 52 7.23 -1.60 4.62
C ASN A 52 6.81 -0.28 5.27
N TYR A 53 7.06 -0.11 6.59
CA TYR A 53 6.63 1.08 7.31
C TYR A 53 7.75 2.11 7.45
N GLY A 54 7.48 3.35 7.00
CA GLY A 54 8.30 4.50 7.37
C GLY A 54 7.89 5.06 8.73
N TYR A 55 8.72 5.96 9.28
CA TYR A 55 8.56 6.49 10.64
C TYR A 55 7.14 7.02 10.95
N ARG A 56 6.40 7.54 9.97
CA ARG A 56 5.03 8.03 10.20
C ARG A 56 4.07 6.91 10.55
N ARG A 57 4.15 5.75 9.86
CA ARG A 57 3.33 4.58 10.17
C ARG A 57 3.81 3.90 11.45
N ILE A 58 5.11 3.75 11.64
CA ILE A 58 5.69 3.25 12.91
C ILE A 58 5.21 4.10 14.10
N HIS A 59 5.24 5.42 13.98
CA HIS A 59 4.76 6.31 15.03
C HIS A 59 3.26 6.14 15.34
N LEU A 60 2.42 6.00 14.31
CA LEU A 60 0.99 5.77 14.49
C LEU A 60 0.72 4.40 15.12
N GLU A 61 1.47 3.38 14.71
CA GLU A 61 1.32 2.03 15.25
C GLU A 61 1.79 1.96 16.71
N LEU A 62 2.88 2.63 17.08
CA LEU A 62 3.28 2.80 18.47
C LEU A 62 2.17 3.44 19.31
N ARG A 63 1.50 4.46 18.78
CA ARG A 63 0.34 5.08 19.46
C ARG A 63 -0.83 4.12 19.61
N ASN A 64 -1.13 3.31 18.59
CA ASN A 64 -2.15 2.27 18.65
C ASN A 64 -1.85 1.24 19.76
N ARG A 65 -0.55 0.96 20.02
CA ARG A 65 -0.05 0.08 21.09
C ARG A 65 0.11 0.79 22.45
N GLY A 66 -0.33 2.04 22.57
CA GLY A 66 -0.34 2.81 23.83
C GLY A 66 0.94 3.59 24.13
N PHE A 67 1.94 3.59 23.24
CA PHE A 67 3.17 4.36 23.44
C PHE A 67 2.97 5.85 23.12
N VAL A 68 3.28 6.72 24.08
CA VAL A 68 3.29 8.17 23.87
C VAL A 68 4.71 8.62 23.52
N VAL A 69 4.98 8.78 22.24
CA VAL A 69 6.31 9.12 21.72
C VAL A 69 6.24 10.17 20.61
N ASN A 70 7.19 11.08 20.56
CA ASN A 70 7.24 12.08 19.49
C ASN A 70 7.77 11.46 18.18
N HIS A 71 7.13 11.81 17.05
CA HIS A 71 7.52 11.30 15.73
C HIS A 71 8.99 11.57 15.36
N LYS A 72 9.59 12.70 15.82
CA LYS A 72 11.02 12.99 15.61
C LYS A 72 11.91 11.99 16.38
N LYS A 73 11.49 11.58 17.59
CA LYS A 73 12.18 10.53 18.36
C LYS A 73 12.13 9.19 17.63
N VAL A 74 10.96 8.80 17.10
CA VAL A 74 10.81 7.58 16.31
C VAL A 74 11.72 7.59 15.08
N GLN A 75 11.75 8.70 14.33
CA GLN A 75 12.62 8.84 13.17
C GLN A 75 14.12 8.71 13.53
N ARG A 76 14.54 9.30 14.66
CA ARG A 76 15.92 9.18 15.18
C ARG A 76 16.24 7.74 15.55
N LEU A 77 15.34 7.05 16.26
CA LEU A 77 15.54 5.67 16.69
C LEU A 77 15.60 4.71 15.52
N MET A 78 14.71 4.85 14.52
CA MET A 78 14.76 4.06 13.29
C MET A 78 16.13 4.22 12.58
N ARG A 79 16.68 5.44 12.51
CA ARG A 79 18.01 5.67 11.95
C ARG A 79 19.10 4.94 12.72
N ILE A 80 19.06 4.98 14.08
CA ILE A 80 20.00 4.25 14.93
C ILE A 80 19.92 2.75 14.71
N LEU A 81 18.70 2.21 14.48
CA LEU A 81 18.44 0.80 14.22
C LEU A 81 18.73 0.41 12.75
N GLY A 82 19.12 1.35 11.89
CA GLY A 82 19.35 1.08 10.46
C GLY A 82 18.07 0.78 9.67
N LEU A 83 16.90 1.11 10.21
CA LEU A 83 15.60 0.83 9.59
C LEU A 83 15.20 1.95 8.63
N THR A 84 14.91 1.55 7.39
CA THR A 84 14.42 2.46 6.33
C THR A 84 13.26 1.82 5.59
N ALA A 85 12.21 2.62 5.34
CA ALA A 85 11.09 2.13 4.53
C ALA A 85 11.53 1.84 3.09
N ARG A 86 10.89 0.85 2.46
CA ARG A 86 11.05 0.62 1.03
C ARG A 86 10.63 1.83 0.24
N ILE A 87 11.49 2.24 -0.70
CA ILE A 87 11.23 3.36 -1.60
C ILE A 87 10.56 2.80 -2.85
N ARG A 88 9.36 3.27 -3.15
CA ARG A 88 8.67 2.99 -4.40
C ARG A 88 9.48 3.56 -5.57
N ARG A 89 9.99 2.71 -6.44
CA ARG A 89 10.60 3.15 -7.70
C ARG A 89 9.50 3.40 -8.73
N LYS A 90 9.49 4.59 -9.32
CA LYS A 90 8.57 4.90 -10.43
C LYS A 90 9.03 4.09 -11.65
N ARG A 91 8.18 3.19 -12.15
CA ARG A 91 8.36 2.51 -13.43
C ARG A 91 7.50 3.21 -14.48
N LYS A 92 7.94 3.22 -15.73
CA LYS A 92 7.11 3.66 -16.85
C LYS A 92 6.15 2.51 -17.17
N ASP A 93 4.88 2.71 -16.92
CA ASP A 93 3.84 1.81 -17.36
C ASP A 93 3.38 2.26 -18.77
N SER A 94 3.21 1.31 -19.69
CA SER A 94 2.62 1.57 -21.00
C SER A 94 1.14 1.25 -20.93
N SER A 95 0.29 2.24 -21.14
CA SER A 95 -1.14 2.04 -21.27
C SER A 95 -1.45 1.43 -22.64
N TYR A 96 -2.31 0.40 -22.67
CA TYR A 96 -2.84 -0.18 -23.90
C TYR A 96 -3.71 0.85 -24.62
N GLN A 97 -3.46 1.07 -25.92
CA GLN A 97 -4.27 1.92 -26.78
C GLN A 97 -5.21 1.04 -27.61
N GLY A 98 -6.41 0.83 -27.12
CA GLY A 98 -7.50 0.22 -27.89
C GLY A 98 -8.66 1.20 -28.07
N GLU A 99 -9.18 1.33 -29.26
CA GLU A 99 -10.42 2.09 -29.53
C GLU A 99 -11.50 1.14 -30.00
N ILE A 100 -12.36 0.67 -29.12
CA ILE A 100 -13.59 -0.05 -29.52
C ILE A 100 -14.57 0.01 -28.33
N GLY A 101 -15.72 0.71 -28.50
CA GLY A 101 -16.85 0.58 -27.58
C GLY A 101 -17.38 1.90 -26.96
N LYS A 102 -18.37 1.76 -26.08
CA LYS A 102 -19.07 2.86 -25.42
C LYS A 102 -18.19 3.50 -24.36
N LYS A 103 -17.97 4.81 -24.43
CA LYS A 103 -17.21 5.58 -23.43
C LYS A 103 -18.15 6.33 -22.51
N ALA A 104 -17.91 6.26 -21.21
CA ALA A 104 -18.61 7.07 -20.21
C ALA A 104 -17.87 8.37 -19.94
N GLU A 105 -18.58 9.39 -19.45
CA GLU A 105 -18.00 10.65 -19.03
C GLU A 105 -17.19 10.49 -17.75
N ASN A 106 -16.21 11.39 -17.51
CA ASN A 106 -15.46 11.43 -16.26
C ASN A 106 -16.27 12.19 -15.18
N LEU A 107 -17.05 11.45 -14.40
CA LEU A 107 -17.85 12.00 -13.30
C LEU A 107 -17.01 12.31 -12.06
N ILE A 108 -15.84 11.70 -11.90
CA ILE A 108 -14.97 11.89 -10.72
C ILE A 108 -14.25 13.23 -10.74
N GLN A 109 -13.78 13.68 -11.91
CA GLN A 109 -13.07 14.95 -12.10
C GLN A 109 -11.94 15.17 -11.07
N ARG A 110 -11.21 14.10 -10.72
CA ARG A 110 -10.15 14.06 -9.69
C ARG A 110 -10.61 14.33 -8.25
N GLN A 111 -11.89 14.34 -7.98
CA GLN A 111 -12.46 14.38 -6.63
C GLN A 111 -12.61 12.96 -6.10
N PHE A 112 -11.49 12.36 -5.69
CA PHE A 112 -11.42 10.93 -5.38
C PHE A 112 -12.01 10.54 -4.02
N GLU A 113 -12.17 11.48 -3.11
CA GLU A 113 -12.69 11.21 -1.76
C GLU A 113 -14.20 10.96 -1.81
N ALA A 114 -14.64 9.96 -1.07
CA ALA A 114 -16.04 9.64 -0.88
C ALA A 114 -16.44 9.93 0.57
N SER A 115 -17.68 10.39 0.78
CA SER A 115 -18.20 10.73 2.11
C SER A 115 -18.75 9.51 2.86
N ARG A 116 -19.14 8.47 2.10
CA ARG A 116 -19.71 7.20 2.62
C ARG A 116 -19.18 6.01 1.84
N PRO A 117 -19.25 4.79 2.42
CA PRO A 117 -18.92 3.57 1.69
C PRO A 117 -19.74 3.42 0.42
N MET A 118 -19.12 2.85 -0.62
CA MET A 118 -19.73 2.56 -1.92
C MET A 118 -20.22 3.77 -2.71
N GLU A 119 -19.94 5.00 -2.28
CA GLU A 119 -20.29 6.21 -3.05
C GLU A 119 -19.48 6.33 -4.33
N LYS A 120 -18.17 6.14 -4.22
CA LYS A 120 -17.23 6.13 -5.35
C LYS A 120 -16.36 4.88 -5.27
N CYS A 121 -16.46 4.04 -6.24
CA CYS A 121 -15.65 2.83 -6.39
C CYS A 121 -14.72 2.97 -7.59
N TYR A 122 -13.56 2.33 -7.52
CA TYR A 122 -12.52 2.39 -8.53
C TYR A 122 -12.12 0.99 -8.95
N THR A 123 -11.89 0.79 -10.24
CA THR A 123 -11.43 -0.49 -10.77
C THR A 123 -10.40 -0.28 -11.90
N ASP A 124 -9.55 -1.26 -12.08
CA ASP A 124 -8.56 -1.34 -13.14
C ASP A 124 -8.00 -2.77 -13.18
N VAL A 125 -7.28 -3.12 -14.23
CA VAL A 125 -6.62 -4.42 -14.35
C VAL A 125 -5.11 -4.23 -14.33
N THR A 126 -4.43 -5.04 -13.51
CA THR A 126 -2.97 -5.06 -13.52
C THR A 126 -2.43 -6.47 -13.75
N GLU A 127 -1.28 -6.54 -14.41
CA GLU A 127 -0.62 -7.80 -14.75
C GLU A 127 0.59 -8.04 -13.84
N PHE A 128 0.82 -9.33 -13.55
CA PHE A 128 2.02 -9.85 -12.91
C PHE A 128 2.62 -10.93 -13.81
N ALA A 129 3.91 -10.82 -14.12
CA ALA A 129 4.63 -11.79 -14.93
C ALA A 129 5.63 -12.56 -14.08
N ILE A 130 5.63 -13.89 -14.17
CA ILE A 130 6.64 -14.74 -13.52
C ILE A 130 7.93 -14.67 -14.34
N PRO A 131 9.10 -14.39 -13.72
CA PRO A 131 10.37 -14.35 -14.42
C PRO A 131 10.66 -15.69 -15.14
N ASN A 132 11.24 -15.58 -16.32
CA ASN A 132 11.59 -16.76 -17.16
C ASN A 132 10.41 -17.66 -17.54
N SER A 133 9.20 -17.13 -17.52
CA SER A 133 7.97 -17.83 -17.93
C SER A 133 7.14 -16.94 -18.85
N THR A 134 6.33 -17.55 -19.69
CA THR A 134 5.29 -16.86 -20.48
C THR A 134 4.01 -16.66 -19.68
N GLN A 135 3.92 -17.24 -18.48
CA GLN A 135 2.74 -17.18 -17.62
C GLN A 135 2.58 -15.82 -16.99
N LYS A 136 1.35 -15.35 -17.00
CA LYS A 136 0.93 -14.08 -16.39
C LYS A 136 -0.30 -14.30 -15.52
N LEU A 137 -0.41 -13.48 -14.49
CA LEU A 137 -1.61 -13.39 -13.67
C LEU A 137 -2.14 -11.96 -13.73
N TYR A 138 -3.43 -11.84 -13.92
CA TYR A 138 -4.15 -10.56 -14.00
C TYR A 138 -5.02 -10.39 -12.77
N LEU A 139 -4.88 -9.26 -12.09
CA LEU A 139 -5.68 -8.88 -10.94
C LEU A 139 -6.64 -7.76 -11.34
N SER A 140 -7.93 -7.97 -11.11
CA SER A 140 -9.01 -6.98 -11.30
C SER A 140 -9.70 -6.74 -9.95
N PRO A 141 -9.40 -5.68 -9.21
CA PRO A 141 -10.04 -5.37 -7.94
C PRO A 141 -11.08 -4.26 -8.08
N VAL A 142 -11.99 -4.17 -7.11
CA VAL A 142 -12.81 -2.99 -6.82
C VAL A 142 -12.35 -2.37 -5.51
N LEU A 143 -11.98 -1.09 -5.55
CA LEU A 143 -11.53 -0.31 -4.42
C LEU A 143 -12.61 0.71 -4.02
N ASP A 144 -13.00 0.72 -2.75
CA ASP A 144 -13.90 1.73 -2.18
C ASP A 144 -13.15 3.05 -1.91
N GLY A 145 -13.60 4.15 -2.50
CA GLY A 145 -13.01 5.49 -2.32
C GLY A 145 -13.10 6.03 -0.91
N PHE A 146 -14.06 5.57 -0.10
CA PHE A 146 -14.26 6.03 1.27
C PHE A 146 -13.06 5.68 2.18
N ASN A 147 -12.67 4.43 2.21
CA ASN A 147 -11.60 3.92 3.09
C ASN A 147 -10.43 3.28 2.33
N SER A 148 -10.49 3.23 1.01
CA SER A 148 -9.55 2.54 0.12
C SER A 148 -9.46 1.02 0.38
N GLU A 149 -10.53 0.38 0.82
CA GLU A 149 -10.65 -1.07 0.97
C GLU A 149 -10.81 -1.73 -0.39
N ILE A 150 -10.19 -2.88 -0.57
CA ILE A 150 -10.47 -3.76 -1.71
C ILE A 150 -11.68 -4.61 -1.33
N ILE A 151 -12.85 -4.25 -1.87
CA ILE A 151 -14.12 -4.89 -1.51
C ILE A 151 -14.38 -6.19 -2.25
N ALA A 152 -13.80 -6.33 -3.44
CA ALA A 152 -13.79 -7.56 -4.23
C ALA A 152 -12.61 -7.57 -5.18
N TYR A 153 -12.21 -8.73 -5.64
CA TYR A 153 -11.21 -8.88 -6.69
C TYR A 153 -11.35 -10.24 -7.39
N HIS A 154 -10.83 -10.31 -8.59
CA HIS A 154 -10.71 -11.57 -9.33
C HIS A 154 -9.29 -11.72 -9.89
N LEU A 155 -8.77 -12.96 -9.85
CA LEU A 155 -7.48 -13.34 -10.43
C LEU A 155 -7.72 -14.25 -11.63
N SER A 156 -7.03 -14.01 -12.74
CA SER A 156 -7.17 -14.77 -13.97
C SER A 156 -5.84 -14.89 -14.70
N THR A 157 -5.65 -15.96 -15.45
CA THR A 157 -4.48 -16.18 -16.31
C THR A 157 -4.59 -15.46 -17.67
N SER A 158 -5.74 -14.89 -17.98
CA SER A 158 -5.96 -14.10 -19.19
C SER A 158 -6.89 -12.90 -18.92
N PRO A 159 -6.62 -11.73 -19.53
CA PRO A 159 -7.50 -10.58 -19.41
C PRO A 159 -8.75 -10.81 -20.28
N ASN A 160 -9.86 -11.16 -19.66
CA ASN A 160 -11.12 -11.42 -20.33
C ASN A 160 -12.32 -10.74 -19.64
N LEU A 161 -13.47 -10.73 -20.31
CA LEU A 161 -14.68 -10.11 -19.76
C LEU A 161 -15.22 -10.86 -18.54
N GLU A 162 -15.04 -12.17 -18.47
CA GLU A 162 -15.50 -13.01 -17.35
C GLU A 162 -14.81 -12.60 -16.04
N GLN A 163 -13.52 -12.24 -16.10
CA GLN A 163 -12.78 -11.71 -14.96
C GLN A 163 -13.46 -10.46 -14.37
N VAL A 164 -13.82 -9.51 -15.25
CA VAL A 164 -14.46 -8.26 -14.80
C VAL A 164 -15.88 -8.52 -14.31
N LYS A 165 -16.64 -9.37 -15.00
CA LYS A 165 -18.00 -9.75 -14.59
C LYS A 165 -18.02 -10.42 -13.23
N SER A 166 -17.19 -11.43 -13.01
CA SER A 166 -17.07 -12.15 -11.73
C SER A 166 -16.69 -11.21 -10.59
N MET A 167 -15.75 -10.28 -10.82
CA MET A 167 -15.37 -9.27 -9.86
C MET A 167 -16.55 -8.34 -9.50
N LEU A 168 -17.31 -7.89 -10.50
CA LEU A 168 -18.47 -7.00 -10.30
C LEU A 168 -19.58 -7.70 -9.51
N GLU A 169 -19.88 -8.97 -9.80
CA GLU A 169 -20.86 -9.77 -9.09
C GLU A 169 -20.49 -9.96 -7.62
N GLN A 170 -19.20 -10.11 -7.32
CA GLN A 170 -18.69 -10.17 -5.94
C GLN A 170 -18.76 -8.83 -5.23
N ALA A 171 -18.47 -7.72 -5.92
CA ALA A 171 -18.45 -6.39 -5.34
C ALA A 171 -19.86 -5.84 -5.07
N PHE A 172 -20.81 -6.12 -5.97
CA PHE A 172 -22.14 -5.52 -5.99
C PHE A 172 -23.24 -6.56 -5.80
N THR A 173 -23.33 -7.08 -4.59
CA THR A 173 -24.26 -8.16 -4.20
C THR A 173 -25.69 -7.67 -3.98
N GLU A 174 -25.89 -6.40 -3.60
CA GLU A 174 -27.22 -5.85 -3.40
C GLU A 174 -28.00 -5.73 -4.71
N LYS A 175 -29.32 -5.66 -4.60
CA LYS A 175 -30.19 -5.54 -5.76
C LYS A 175 -30.00 -4.21 -6.49
N TYR A 176 -29.75 -3.12 -5.74
CA TYR A 176 -29.65 -1.77 -6.28
C TYR A 176 -28.70 -0.90 -5.44
N TYR A 177 -27.93 -0.04 -6.10
CA TYR A 177 -26.96 0.88 -5.50
C TYR A 177 -27.27 2.32 -5.90
N GLU A 178 -27.94 3.06 -5.04
CA GLU A 178 -28.28 4.45 -5.30
C GLU A 178 -27.05 5.37 -5.15
N ASN A 179 -26.82 6.23 -6.15
CA ASN A 179 -25.74 7.22 -6.16
C ASN A 179 -24.33 6.63 -6.04
N THR A 180 -24.13 5.39 -6.51
CA THR A 180 -22.81 4.77 -6.61
C THR A 180 -22.20 5.05 -7.97
N ILE A 181 -20.94 5.48 -8.00
CA ILE A 181 -20.14 5.66 -9.21
C ILE A 181 -19.05 4.60 -9.23
N LEU A 182 -18.95 3.85 -10.35
CA LEU A 182 -17.78 2.99 -10.60
C LEU A 182 -16.91 3.63 -11.67
N HIS A 183 -15.69 4.02 -11.28
CA HIS A 183 -14.71 4.66 -12.16
C HIS A 183 -13.65 3.66 -12.61
N SER A 184 -13.37 3.66 -13.93
CA SER A 184 -12.34 2.84 -14.56
C SER A 184 -11.46 3.66 -15.51
N ASP A 185 -10.42 3.04 -16.07
CA ASP A 185 -9.77 3.54 -17.28
C ASP A 185 -10.62 3.26 -18.53
N GLN A 186 -10.07 3.56 -19.72
CA GLN A 186 -10.71 3.25 -21.01
C GLN A 186 -10.27 1.87 -21.55
N GLY A 187 -9.99 0.90 -20.71
CA GLY A 187 -9.72 -0.47 -21.13
C GLY A 187 -10.90 -1.07 -21.91
N TRP A 188 -10.62 -1.92 -22.92
CA TRP A 188 -11.65 -2.51 -23.79
C TRP A 188 -12.74 -3.24 -23.00
N GLN A 189 -12.39 -3.88 -21.89
CA GLN A 189 -13.31 -4.62 -21.02
C GLN A 189 -14.38 -3.73 -20.40
N TYR A 190 -14.05 -2.46 -20.09
CA TYR A 190 -14.96 -1.47 -19.52
C TYR A 190 -15.80 -0.74 -20.57
N GLN A 191 -15.41 -0.82 -21.85
CA GLN A 191 -16.17 -0.27 -22.97
C GLN A 191 -17.21 -1.24 -23.52
N HIS A 192 -17.21 -2.49 -23.05
CA HIS A 192 -18.11 -3.54 -23.55
C HIS A 192 -19.54 -3.37 -23.03
N ASP A 193 -20.54 -3.64 -23.87
CA ASP A 193 -21.97 -3.47 -23.54
C ASP A 193 -22.42 -4.29 -22.31
N SER A 194 -21.84 -5.47 -22.09
CA SER A 194 -22.17 -6.27 -20.91
C SER A 194 -21.79 -5.60 -19.59
N TYR A 195 -20.68 -4.86 -19.58
CA TYR A 195 -20.26 -4.06 -18.43
C TYR A 195 -21.28 -2.95 -18.13
N HIS A 196 -21.65 -2.17 -19.14
CA HIS A 196 -22.62 -1.08 -18.98
C HIS A 196 -24.01 -1.60 -18.56
N ARG A 197 -24.49 -2.69 -19.19
CA ARG A 197 -25.77 -3.33 -18.80
C ARG A 197 -25.77 -3.83 -17.37
N PHE A 198 -24.65 -4.40 -16.89
CA PHE A 198 -24.54 -4.81 -15.49
C PHE A 198 -24.67 -3.60 -14.55
N LEU A 199 -23.93 -2.52 -14.80
CA LEU A 199 -24.00 -1.31 -13.96
C LEU A 199 -25.39 -0.68 -13.98
N GLU A 200 -25.99 -0.55 -15.14
CA GLU A 200 -27.37 -0.04 -15.32
C GLU A 200 -28.37 -0.90 -14.53
N SER A 201 -28.26 -2.22 -14.57
CA SER A 201 -29.14 -3.15 -13.83
C SER A 201 -29.03 -2.99 -12.31
N LYS A 202 -27.90 -2.51 -11.83
CA LYS A 202 -27.60 -2.27 -10.42
C LYS A 202 -27.79 -0.79 -9.99
N GLY A 203 -28.15 0.11 -10.92
CA GLY A 203 -28.27 1.55 -10.64
C GLY A 203 -26.93 2.26 -10.44
N ILE A 204 -25.82 1.66 -10.87
CA ILE A 204 -24.47 2.20 -10.74
C ILE A 204 -24.12 3.06 -11.94
N GLN A 205 -23.59 4.24 -11.70
CA GLN A 205 -23.14 5.16 -12.75
C GLN A 205 -21.74 4.79 -13.22
N ALA A 206 -21.58 4.54 -14.52
CA ALA A 206 -20.26 4.34 -15.11
C ALA A 206 -19.53 5.68 -15.24
N SER A 207 -18.25 5.70 -14.89
CA SER A 207 -17.35 6.83 -15.08
C SER A 207 -16.02 6.35 -15.64
N MET A 208 -15.40 7.10 -16.55
CA MET A 208 -14.13 6.71 -17.17
C MET A 208 -13.13 7.83 -17.15
N SER A 209 -11.85 7.47 -16.99
CA SER A 209 -10.71 8.39 -17.15
C SER A 209 -10.69 8.98 -18.56
N ARG A 210 -10.18 10.19 -18.71
CA ARG A 210 -9.93 10.78 -20.04
C ARG A 210 -8.80 10.01 -20.74
N LYS A 211 -8.87 9.93 -22.07
CA LYS A 211 -7.86 9.22 -22.87
C LYS A 211 -6.44 9.72 -22.59
N GLY A 212 -5.55 8.79 -22.25
CA GLY A 212 -4.15 9.09 -21.94
C GLY A 212 -3.90 9.85 -20.65
N ASN A 213 -4.89 9.95 -19.76
CA ASN A 213 -4.82 10.73 -18.53
C ASN A 213 -4.81 9.81 -17.29
N SER A 214 -3.69 9.11 -17.10
CA SER A 214 -3.52 8.17 -15.96
C SER A 214 -3.80 8.79 -14.58
N PRO A 215 -3.55 10.11 -14.31
CA PRO A 215 -3.94 10.72 -13.05
C PRO A 215 -5.44 10.68 -12.73
N ASP A 216 -6.29 10.43 -13.72
CA ASP A 216 -7.74 10.32 -13.48
C ASP A 216 -8.11 9.01 -12.76
N ASN A 217 -7.25 7.97 -12.80
CA ASN A 217 -7.41 6.72 -12.03
C ASN A 217 -6.34 6.54 -10.94
N SER A 218 -5.92 7.64 -10.30
CA SER A 218 -4.82 7.66 -9.34
C SER A 218 -5.05 6.78 -8.09
N MET A 219 -6.30 6.46 -7.75
CA MET A 219 -6.63 5.55 -6.65
C MET A 219 -6.11 4.14 -6.95
N MET A 220 -6.40 3.62 -8.15
CA MET A 220 -5.93 2.31 -8.58
C MET A 220 -4.43 2.29 -8.83
N GLU A 221 -3.86 3.32 -9.47
CA GLU A 221 -2.41 3.45 -9.62
C GLU A 221 -1.68 3.43 -8.27
N SER A 222 -2.24 4.12 -7.27
CA SER A 222 -1.68 4.12 -5.92
C SER A 222 -1.73 2.74 -5.28
N PHE A 223 -2.86 2.04 -5.37
CA PHE A 223 -3.01 0.69 -4.84
C PHE A 223 -2.06 -0.29 -5.51
N PHE A 224 -2.04 -0.36 -6.83
CA PHE A 224 -1.15 -1.26 -7.58
C PHE A 224 0.33 -0.97 -7.32
N GLY A 225 0.68 0.31 -7.24
CA GLY A 225 2.05 0.68 -6.93
C GLY A 225 2.47 0.27 -5.51
N ILE A 226 1.57 0.30 -4.53
CA ILE A 226 1.81 -0.16 -3.16
C ILE A 226 1.92 -1.69 -3.16
N LEU A 227 0.92 -2.40 -3.70
CA LEU A 227 0.89 -3.86 -3.81
C LEU A 227 2.18 -4.40 -4.44
N LYS A 228 2.52 -3.90 -5.65
CA LYS A 228 3.71 -4.35 -6.37
C LYS A 228 5.02 -4.02 -5.64
N SER A 229 5.11 -2.87 -4.97
CA SER A 229 6.33 -2.49 -4.24
C SER A 229 6.52 -3.25 -2.94
N GLU A 230 5.45 -3.59 -2.23
CA GLU A 230 5.52 -4.24 -0.92
C GLU A 230 5.56 -5.77 -1.03
N MET A 231 5.02 -6.38 -2.11
CA MET A 231 4.91 -7.83 -2.24
C MET A 231 5.63 -8.42 -3.45
N PHE A 232 5.69 -7.71 -4.58
CA PHE A 232 6.14 -8.28 -5.85
C PHE A 232 7.55 -7.83 -6.24
N TYR A 233 7.80 -6.51 -6.37
CA TYR A 233 9.07 -6.00 -6.87
C TYR A 233 10.24 -6.29 -5.94
N GLY A 234 11.28 -6.94 -6.49
CA GLY A 234 12.45 -7.42 -5.77
C GLY A 234 12.26 -8.80 -5.12
N TYR A 235 11.09 -9.40 -5.30
CA TYR A 235 10.76 -10.76 -4.86
C TYR A 235 10.28 -11.65 -6.00
N GLU A 236 10.37 -11.18 -7.24
CA GLU A 236 9.83 -11.87 -8.42
C GLU A 236 10.38 -13.31 -8.51
N GLN A 237 11.64 -13.51 -8.14
CA GLN A 237 12.30 -14.83 -8.16
C GLN A 237 11.75 -15.83 -7.12
N ASN A 238 10.99 -15.35 -6.14
CA ASN A 238 10.35 -16.21 -5.13
C ASN A 238 9.09 -16.90 -5.67
N PHE A 239 8.50 -16.37 -6.75
CA PHE A 239 7.30 -16.91 -7.36
C PHE A 239 7.67 -17.94 -8.45
N ARG A 240 7.58 -19.22 -8.09
CA ARG A 240 7.94 -20.35 -8.98
C ARG A 240 6.75 -20.88 -9.78
N SER A 241 5.52 -20.54 -9.37
CA SER A 241 4.29 -20.95 -10.04
C SER A 241 3.22 -19.86 -9.93
N LEU A 242 2.15 -19.98 -10.74
CA LEU A 242 0.99 -19.07 -10.66
C LEU A 242 0.29 -19.20 -9.32
N GLU A 243 0.16 -20.39 -8.78
CA GLU A 243 -0.49 -20.64 -7.49
C GLU A 243 0.25 -19.95 -6.34
N ASN A 244 1.60 -19.96 -6.35
CA ASN A 244 2.38 -19.24 -5.35
C ASN A 244 2.17 -17.72 -5.44
N LEU A 245 2.08 -17.19 -6.65
CA LEU A 245 1.84 -15.77 -6.88
C LEU A 245 0.40 -15.39 -6.50
N GLU A 246 -0.57 -16.23 -6.86
CA GLU A 246 -1.98 -16.05 -6.51
C GLU A 246 -2.17 -16.00 -5.00
N GLN A 247 -1.64 -16.98 -4.26
CA GLN A 247 -1.71 -17.01 -2.79
C GLN A 247 -1.06 -15.76 -2.18
N ALA A 248 0.09 -15.33 -2.68
CA ALA A 248 0.76 -14.13 -2.19
C ALA A 248 -0.07 -12.84 -2.42
N ILE A 249 -0.81 -12.75 -3.53
CA ILE A 249 -1.72 -11.62 -3.79
C ILE A 249 -2.91 -11.66 -2.83
N VAL A 250 -3.51 -12.84 -2.63
CA VAL A 250 -4.63 -13.05 -1.69
C VAL A 250 -4.21 -12.65 -0.28
N ASP A 251 -3.10 -13.19 0.22
CA ASP A 251 -2.55 -12.86 1.55
C ASP A 251 -2.22 -11.37 1.70
N TYR A 252 -1.72 -10.76 0.62
CA TYR A 252 -1.41 -9.33 0.64
C TYR A 252 -2.67 -8.48 0.69
N ILE A 253 -3.74 -8.81 -0.05
CA ILE A 253 -5.00 -8.07 -0.01
C ILE A 253 -5.64 -8.17 1.37
N ASP A 254 -5.61 -9.35 1.99
CA ASP A 254 -6.06 -9.52 3.38
C ASP A 254 -5.25 -8.63 4.35
N TYR A 255 -3.92 -8.70 4.27
CA TYR A 255 -3.05 -7.83 5.06
C TYR A 255 -3.33 -6.33 4.82
N TYR A 256 -3.50 -5.93 3.55
CA TYR A 256 -3.78 -4.55 3.17
C TYR A 256 -5.09 -4.03 3.77
N ASN A 257 -6.14 -4.84 3.71
CA ASN A 257 -7.46 -4.49 4.21
C ASN A 257 -7.53 -4.48 5.74
N ASN A 258 -6.93 -5.48 6.40
CA ASN A 258 -7.16 -5.73 7.81
C ASN A 258 -6.04 -5.24 8.74
N LYS A 259 -4.78 -5.21 8.27
CA LYS A 259 -3.61 -4.94 9.11
C LYS A 259 -2.81 -3.71 8.70
N ARG A 260 -2.74 -3.43 7.39
CA ARG A 260 -1.92 -2.34 6.89
C ARG A 260 -2.55 -0.98 7.18
N ILE A 261 -1.98 -0.25 8.16
CA ILE A 261 -2.48 1.07 8.52
C ILE A 261 -2.17 2.14 7.47
N LYS A 262 -3.03 3.14 7.38
CA LYS A 262 -2.87 4.31 6.50
C LYS A 262 -2.84 5.60 7.31
N VAL A 263 -1.94 6.52 6.95
CA VAL A 263 -1.85 7.84 7.60
C VAL A 263 -3.12 8.64 7.39
N LYS A 264 -3.70 8.59 6.17
CA LYS A 264 -4.97 9.26 5.84
C LYS A 264 -6.16 8.73 6.66
N LEU A 265 -6.11 7.47 7.07
CA LEU A 265 -7.11 6.83 7.92
C LEU A 265 -6.76 6.91 9.42
N LYS A 266 -6.01 7.93 9.82
CA LYS A 266 -5.64 8.20 11.23
C LYS A 266 -4.90 7.05 11.93
N GLY A 267 -4.16 6.22 11.18
CA GLY A 267 -3.45 5.06 11.70
C GLY A 267 -4.30 3.80 11.82
N LEU A 268 -5.40 3.73 11.11
CA LEU A 268 -6.24 2.54 11.00
C LEU A 268 -6.02 1.84 9.66
N SER A 269 -6.31 0.55 9.60
CA SER A 269 -6.46 -0.17 8.33
C SER A 269 -7.78 0.21 7.65
N PRO A 270 -7.97 -0.09 6.35
CA PRO A 270 -9.23 0.16 5.65
C PRO A 270 -10.46 -0.36 6.40
N VAL A 271 -10.46 -1.65 6.77
CA VAL A 271 -11.58 -2.29 7.49
C VAL A 271 -11.79 -1.68 8.87
N GLN A 272 -10.72 -1.46 9.65
CA GLN A 272 -10.83 -0.81 10.96
C GLN A 272 -11.42 0.59 10.86
N TYR A 273 -11.07 1.35 9.82
CA TYR A 273 -11.62 2.69 9.61
C TYR A 273 -13.12 2.64 9.33
N ARG A 274 -13.57 1.71 8.45
CA ARG A 274 -15.00 1.52 8.16
C ARG A 274 -15.76 1.17 9.44
N THR A 275 -15.30 0.16 10.20
CA THR A 275 -15.95 -0.29 11.44
C THR A 275 -16.09 0.85 12.45
N LYS A 276 -15.02 1.65 12.66
CA LYS A 276 -15.07 2.79 13.60
C LYS A 276 -15.89 3.99 13.13
N SER A 277 -16.18 4.09 11.84
CA SER A 277 -16.98 5.21 11.30
C SER A 277 -18.49 4.95 11.40
N PHE A 278 -18.90 3.68 11.52
CA PHE A 278 -20.30 3.25 11.52
C PHE A 278 -20.67 2.35 12.73
N GLY A 279 -19.72 2.04 13.61
CA GLY A 279 -19.92 1.41 14.92
C GLY A 279 -19.76 2.49 16.00
#